data_1505e38d12c2d733d3ea20f1d78a7549
#
_entry.id   1505e38d12c2d733d3ea20f1d78a7549
#
_cell.length_a   1.000
_cell.length_b   1.000
_cell.length_c   1.000
_cell.angle_alpha   90.00
_cell.angle_beta   90.00
_cell.angle_gamma   90.00
#
_symmetry.space_group_name_H-M   'P 1'
#
loop_
_entity.id
_entity.type
_entity.pdbx_description
1 polymer ?
#
loop_
_entity_poly.entity_id
_entity_poly.type
_entity_poly.pdbx_seq_one_letter_code
_entity_poly.pdbx_strand_id
1 'polypeptide(L)'
;MELLCIFAALAVLFLFCAFLTLKCNLHAALAPLSALGIAVAWLTAAGMANLLLPGTVLLWAVFAGSGVWALVPHKGQRPAYRRLVTPGAVLFWGMALAFAGYFFIRQPLATKYDELSLWATAVKVTKADNRLYALATLGTPWPQTQNPGLPLLSYFFQFLGHYADWKIYVAYDVLAAAVFAAVLGGLNFRQYRIAVPLAAICWFAPWFLTVYNHTIYLDTTYMTAYGDVPAGLALGGAVALWLALRKTGGPKWAVLPVLALAANIKANTFVLSLVAAGLMAVDAWLFAEHPFKKGLARRTGFAIACFAAPMLIYYFWNIRYVGILVAKSASEGGTGETSAPLSAVVINGIKILLGQPVEGFYAERQSQFTQAMADMGHQFWTSDGRLSMIGQGRNVVVLILLVFLVAAICARGRQLKLRIGCIGVLSLACFVGYNLMLALSYGFIFKPDQAVGLVDYNRYIYTYYIGWFFMALACWSTALQTADGEQKA
;
A
#
# COMPACT_ATOMS: atom_id res chain seq x y z
N MET A 1 16.07 10.37 24.62
CA MET A 1 16.41 11.03 23.34
C MET A 1 15.69 10.40 22.16
N GLU A 2 15.66 9.08 21.99
CA GLU A 2 15.08 8.40 20.82
C GLU A 2 13.60 8.65 20.61
N LEU A 3 12.78 8.73 21.68
CA LEU A 3 11.37 9.08 21.58
C LEU A 3 11.16 10.51 21.03
N LEU A 4 12.03 11.44 21.43
CA LEU A 4 11.99 12.82 20.91
C LEU A 4 12.30 12.87 19.41
N CYS A 5 13.17 11.99 18.91
CA CYS A 5 13.45 11.87 17.47
C CYS A 5 12.22 11.43 16.68
N ILE A 6 11.47 10.45 17.20
CA ILE A 6 10.19 10.03 16.61
C ILE A 6 9.14 11.15 16.66
N PHE A 7 9.04 11.85 17.78
CA PHE A 7 8.12 13.00 17.88
C PHE A 7 8.52 14.12 16.93
N ALA A 8 9.81 14.37 16.69
CA ALA A 8 10.25 15.31 15.68
C ALA A 8 9.82 14.91 14.28
N ALA A 9 9.94 13.61 13.93
CA ALA A 9 9.45 13.09 12.64
C ALA A 9 7.92 13.26 12.50
N LEU A 10 7.17 12.92 13.56
CA LEU A 10 5.71 13.14 13.59
C LEU A 10 5.35 14.62 13.51
N ALA A 11 6.10 15.51 14.17
CA ALA A 11 5.88 16.95 14.10
C ALA A 11 6.13 17.51 12.69
N VAL A 12 7.19 17.08 12.02
CA VAL A 12 7.48 17.45 10.63
C VAL A 12 6.38 16.94 9.70
N LEU A 13 5.92 15.71 9.90
CA LEU A 13 4.79 15.15 9.17
C LEU A 13 3.50 15.96 9.42
N PHE A 14 3.22 16.34 10.67
CA PHE A 14 2.08 17.18 11.04
C PHE A 14 2.11 18.52 10.32
N LEU A 15 3.25 19.20 10.32
CA LEU A 15 3.42 20.48 9.65
C LEU A 15 3.08 20.37 8.16
N PHE A 16 3.57 19.33 7.49
CA PHE A 16 3.26 19.14 6.08
C PHE A 16 1.79 18.75 5.85
N CYS A 17 1.19 17.93 6.71
CA CYS A 17 -0.25 17.65 6.66
C CYS A 17 -1.09 18.92 6.84
N ALA A 18 -0.68 19.83 7.72
CA ALA A 18 -1.32 21.13 7.89
C ALA A 18 -1.23 21.99 6.62
N PHE A 19 -0.07 22.01 5.95
CA PHE A 19 0.09 22.66 4.64
C PHE A 19 -0.85 22.04 3.59
N LEU A 20 -0.87 20.74 3.44
CA LEU A 20 -1.75 20.04 2.49
C LEU A 20 -3.23 20.37 2.76
N THR A 21 -3.61 20.48 4.02
CA THR A 21 -5.00 20.77 4.41
C THR A 21 -5.37 22.24 4.20
N LEU A 22 -4.53 23.15 4.65
CA LEU A 22 -4.87 24.58 4.69
C LEU A 22 -4.62 25.29 3.36
N LYS A 23 -3.60 24.88 2.62
CA LYS A 23 -3.19 25.52 1.34
C LYS A 23 -3.55 24.71 0.11
N CYS A 24 -3.43 23.38 0.16
CA CYS A 24 -3.76 22.52 -0.97
C CYS A 24 -5.21 22.03 -0.95
N ASN A 25 -6.01 22.40 0.04
CA ASN A 25 -7.42 22.01 0.18
C ASN A 25 -7.64 20.49 0.27
N LEU A 26 -6.67 19.76 0.81
CA LEU A 26 -6.80 18.33 1.06
C LEU A 26 -7.47 18.11 2.43
N HIS A 27 -8.47 17.23 2.50
CA HIS A 27 -9.14 16.94 3.77
C HIS A 27 -8.15 16.35 4.79
N ALA A 28 -8.19 16.79 6.05
CA ALA A 28 -7.19 16.49 7.07
C ALA A 28 -6.99 14.98 7.32
N ALA A 29 -8.06 14.16 7.20
CA ALA A 29 -7.97 12.72 7.33
C ALA A 29 -7.19 12.04 6.17
N LEU A 30 -7.04 12.72 5.03
CA LEU A 30 -6.40 12.19 3.82
C LEU A 30 -4.95 12.66 3.69
N ALA A 31 -4.62 13.78 4.34
CA ALA A 31 -3.31 14.39 4.26
C ALA A 31 -2.16 13.46 4.71
N PRO A 32 -2.28 12.66 5.80
CA PRO A 32 -1.19 11.78 6.23
C PRO A 32 -0.79 10.76 5.17
N LEU A 33 -1.74 10.06 4.56
CA LEU A 33 -1.45 9.03 3.56
C LEU A 33 -0.75 9.62 2.32
N SER A 34 -1.23 10.77 1.84
CA SER A 34 -0.58 11.49 0.73
C SER A 34 0.81 12.00 1.11
N ALA A 35 1.00 12.52 2.33
CA ALA A 35 2.28 13.02 2.82
C ALA A 35 3.33 11.91 2.92
N LEU A 36 2.95 10.73 3.44
CA LEU A 36 3.83 9.55 3.49
C LEU A 36 4.19 9.07 2.09
N GLY A 37 3.24 9.06 1.15
CA GLY A 37 3.50 8.75 -0.25
C GLY A 37 4.50 9.73 -0.89
N ILE A 38 4.35 11.04 -0.66
CA ILE A 38 5.28 12.06 -1.15
C ILE A 38 6.67 11.85 -0.55
N ALA A 39 6.75 11.61 0.77
CA ALA A 39 8.02 11.39 1.45
C ALA A 39 8.77 10.19 0.84
N VAL A 40 8.11 9.05 0.69
CA VAL A 40 8.74 7.84 0.14
C VAL A 40 9.13 8.03 -1.32
N ALA A 41 8.27 8.63 -2.16
CA ALA A 41 8.59 8.88 -3.56
C ALA A 41 9.83 9.80 -3.71
N TRP A 42 9.91 10.87 -2.91
CA TRP A 42 11.07 11.76 -2.87
C TRP A 42 12.34 11.04 -2.41
N LEU A 43 12.26 10.30 -1.29
CA LEU A 43 13.42 9.57 -0.76
C LEU A 43 13.89 8.48 -1.73
N THR A 44 12.99 7.86 -2.48
CA THR A 44 13.34 6.90 -3.53
C THR A 44 14.15 7.59 -4.63
N ALA A 45 13.68 8.73 -5.13
CA ALA A 45 14.37 9.49 -6.15
C ALA A 45 15.74 9.98 -5.66
N ALA A 46 15.81 10.55 -4.45
CA ALA A 46 17.06 10.99 -3.84
C ALA A 46 18.03 9.83 -3.60
N GLY A 47 17.53 8.69 -3.15
CA GLY A 47 18.32 7.48 -2.93
C GLY A 47 18.92 6.93 -4.22
N MET A 48 18.12 6.83 -5.29
CA MET A 48 18.60 6.41 -6.62
C MET A 48 19.65 7.36 -7.20
N ALA A 49 19.55 8.65 -6.87
CA ALA A 49 20.56 9.65 -7.24
C ALA A 49 21.79 9.62 -6.31
N ASN A 50 21.86 8.72 -5.33
CA ASN A 50 22.90 8.66 -4.29
C ASN A 50 22.99 9.96 -3.43
N LEU A 51 21.87 10.62 -3.24
CA LEU A 51 21.70 11.87 -2.50
C LEU A 51 20.72 11.70 -1.31
N LEU A 52 20.66 10.51 -0.69
CA LEU A 52 19.63 10.21 0.32
C LEU A 52 19.72 11.17 1.51
N LEU A 53 20.91 11.39 2.07
CA LEU A 53 21.10 12.29 3.21
C LEU A 53 20.70 13.75 2.89
N PRO A 54 21.29 14.42 1.88
CA PRO A 54 20.88 15.79 1.56
C PRO A 54 19.43 15.88 1.08
N GLY A 55 18.93 14.87 0.38
CA GLY A 55 17.52 14.77 -0.02
C GLY A 55 16.58 14.67 1.17
N THR A 56 16.98 13.99 2.24
CA THR A 56 16.17 13.90 3.47
C THR A 56 16.17 15.21 4.24
N VAL A 57 17.33 15.86 4.35
CA VAL A 57 17.41 17.21 4.95
C VAL A 57 16.50 18.18 4.21
N LEU A 58 16.55 18.18 2.88
CA LEU A 58 15.69 19.05 2.07
C LEU A 58 14.20 18.70 2.24
N LEU A 59 13.84 17.42 2.25
CA LEU A 59 12.47 16.98 2.50
C LEU A 59 11.94 17.49 3.84
N TRP A 60 12.72 17.33 4.90
CA TRP A 60 12.37 17.81 6.23
C TRP A 60 12.22 19.32 6.30
N ALA A 61 13.14 20.04 5.65
CA ALA A 61 13.08 21.50 5.57
C ALA A 61 11.84 21.99 4.81
N VAL A 62 11.50 21.33 3.67
CA VAL A 62 10.30 21.64 2.88
C VAL A 62 9.04 21.32 3.66
N PHE A 63 8.97 20.16 4.34
CA PHE A 63 7.82 19.76 5.13
C PHE A 63 7.59 20.71 6.29
N ALA A 64 8.64 21.03 7.06
CA ALA A 64 8.56 21.96 8.18
C ALA A 64 8.24 23.38 7.73
N GLY A 65 8.99 23.89 6.73
CA GLY A 65 8.83 25.28 6.25
C GLY A 65 7.47 25.55 5.64
N SER A 66 6.95 24.61 4.80
CA SER A 66 5.62 24.75 4.21
C SER A 66 4.52 24.69 5.27
N GLY A 67 4.68 23.85 6.30
CA GLY A 67 3.74 23.76 7.41
C GLY A 67 3.72 25.03 8.27
N VAL A 68 4.89 25.53 8.65
CA VAL A 68 5.01 26.81 9.37
C VAL A 68 4.38 27.94 8.57
N TRP A 69 4.70 28.02 7.27
CA TRP A 69 4.08 29.01 6.38
C TRP A 69 2.55 28.89 6.33
N ALA A 70 2.00 27.69 6.34
CA ALA A 70 0.56 27.46 6.29
C ALA A 70 -0.15 27.83 7.62
N LEU A 71 0.54 27.65 8.74
CA LEU A 71 0.00 27.92 10.08
C LEU A 71 0.12 29.40 10.49
N VAL A 72 1.08 30.14 9.94
CA VAL A 72 1.25 31.57 10.29
C VAL A 72 0.14 32.39 9.62
N PRO A 73 -0.56 33.25 10.39
CA PRO A 73 -1.55 34.15 9.82
C PRO A 73 -0.92 35.17 8.87
N HIS A 74 -1.49 35.37 7.69
CA HIS A 74 -1.02 36.33 6.70
C HIS A 74 -2.05 37.44 6.52
N LYS A 75 -1.62 38.72 6.65
CA LYS A 75 -2.40 39.92 6.29
C LYS A 75 -3.90 39.84 6.65
N GLY A 76 -4.22 39.63 7.93
CA GLY A 76 -5.60 39.62 8.42
C GLY A 76 -6.44 38.38 8.17
N GLN A 77 -5.91 37.39 7.40
CA GLN A 77 -6.57 36.12 7.20
C GLN A 77 -6.08 35.09 8.22
N ARG A 78 -6.94 34.73 9.16
CA ARG A 78 -6.65 33.61 10.08
C ARG A 78 -6.83 32.29 9.37
N PRO A 79 -5.84 31.36 9.45
CA PRO A 79 -6.00 30.02 8.91
C PRO A 79 -7.23 29.32 9.52
N ALA A 80 -7.95 28.58 8.70
CA ALA A 80 -9.13 27.83 9.15
C ALA A 80 -8.69 26.56 9.94
N TYR A 81 -8.09 26.72 11.11
CA TYR A 81 -7.54 25.62 11.92
C TYR A 81 -8.55 24.52 12.24
N ARG A 82 -9.86 24.83 12.28
CA ARG A 82 -10.92 23.81 12.44
C ARG A 82 -10.90 22.74 11.36
N ARG A 83 -10.36 23.05 10.19
CA ARG A 83 -10.20 22.08 9.09
C ARG A 83 -9.17 20.99 9.38
N LEU A 84 -8.23 21.23 10.31
CA LEU A 84 -7.22 20.26 10.73
C LEU A 84 -7.82 19.18 11.65
N VAL A 85 -8.95 19.45 12.28
CA VAL A 85 -9.54 18.56 13.28
C VAL A 85 -10.77 17.88 12.71
N THR A 86 -10.59 16.62 12.31
CA THR A 86 -11.64 15.74 11.78
C THR A 86 -11.54 14.37 12.46
N PRO A 87 -12.59 13.53 12.51
CA PRO A 87 -12.54 12.23 13.16
C PRO A 87 -11.36 11.37 12.67
N GLY A 88 -11.14 11.30 11.35
CA GLY A 88 -10.03 10.54 10.79
C GLY A 88 -8.65 11.13 11.14
N ALA A 89 -8.51 12.47 11.17
CA ALA A 89 -7.26 13.10 11.60
C ALA A 89 -6.97 12.83 13.08
N VAL A 90 -7.98 12.92 13.94
CA VAL A 90 -7.85 12.60 15.37
C VAL A 90 -7.47 11.13 15.57
N LEU A 91 -8.11 10.21 14.84
CA LEU A 91 -7.73 8.81 14.84
C LEU A 91 -6.26 8.62 14.45
N PHE A 92 -5.84 9.22 13.34
CA PHE A 92 -4.46 9.11 12.85
C PHE A 92 -3.45 9.56 13.91
N TRP A 93 -3.58 10.79 14.41
CA TRP A 93 -2.61 11.33 15.35
C TRP A 93 -2.64 10.61 16.70
N GLY A 94 -3.84 10.22 17.17
CA GLY A 94 -3.98 9.41 18.38
C GLY A 94 -3.27 8.06 18.26
N MET A 95 -3.46 7.35 17.15
CA MET A 95 -2.78 6.08 16.89
C MET A 95 -1.28 6.25 16.69
N ALA A 96 -0.84 7.24 15.92
CA ALA A 96 0.59 7.49 15.68
C ALA A 96 1.35 7.75 17.00
N LEU A 97 0.76 8.55 17.89
CA LEU A 97 1.33 8.80 19.21
C LEU A 97 1.29 7.56 20.12
N ALA A 98 0.20 6.80 20.07
CA ALA A 98 0.05 5.56 20.83
C ALA A 98 1.10 4.51 20.38
N PHE A 99 1.30 4.32 19.07
CA PHE A 99 2.34 3.43 18.54
C PHE A 99 3.73 3.88 18.93
N ALA A 100 4.03 5.18 18.79
CA ALA A 100 5.32 5.74 19.20
C ALA A 100 5.61 5.46 20.68
N GLY A 101 4.64 5.72 21.56
CA GLY A 101 4.75 5.47 23.00
C GLY A 101 4.86 3.98 23.33
N TYR A 102 3.98 3.15 22.77
CA TYR A 102 3.94 1.72 23.02
C TYR A 102 5.24 1.02 22.62
N PHE A 103 5.71 1.23 21.38
CA PHE A 103 6.92 0.59 20.90
C PHE A 103 8.18 1.15 21.57
N PHE A 104 8.19 2.43 21.97
CA PHE A 104 9.28 2.98 22.78
C PHE A 104 9.37 2.30 24.14
N ILE A 105 8.26 2.00 24.81
CA ILE A 105 8.24 1.32 26.10
C ILE A 105 8.62 -0.16 25.97
N ARG A 106 8.10 -0.84 24.93
CA ARG A 106 8.29 -2.28 24.72
C ARG A 106 9.61 -2.63 24.06
N GLN A 107 10.14 -1.73 23.23
CA GLN A 107 11.37 -1.89 22.44
C GLN A 107 11.50 -3.27 21.76
N PRO A 108 10.46 -3.73 21.02
CA PRO A 108 10.52 -5.03 20.39
C PRO A 108 11.63 -5.08 19.34
N LEU A 109 12.32 -6.24 19.30
CA LEU A 109 13.37 -6.53 18.34
C LEU A 109 12.80 -7.27 17.14
N ALA A 110 13.46 -7.14 16.00
CA ALA A 110 13.26 -8.03 14.86
C ALA A 110 13.75 -9.43 15.21
N THR A 111 12.90 -10.44 15.02
CA THR A 111 13.21 -11.82 15.43
C THR A 111 12.96 -12.85 14.35
N LYS A 112 12.19 -12.48 13.31
CA LYS A 112 11.81 -13.40 12.24
C LYS A 112 12.88 -13.45 11.15
N TYR A 113 12.97 -14.58 10.45
CA TYR A 113 13.98 -14.80 9.43
C TYR A 113 14.03 -13.68 8.37
N ASP A 114 12.88 -13.36 7.72
CA ASP A 114 12.84 -12.32 6.70
C ASP A 114 13.04 -10.91 7.26
N GLU A 115 12.70 -10.67 8.53
CA GLU A 115 12.99 -9.40 9.18
C GLU A 115 14.50 -9.20 9.32
N LEU A 116 15.19 -10.22 9.81
CA LEU A 116 16.63 -10.17 10.04
C LEU A 116 17.44 -10.25 8.74
N SER A 117 16.99 -11.08 7.79
CA SER A 117 17.73 -11.28 6.54
C SER A 117 17.47 -10.17 5.52
N LEU A 118 16.32 -9.50 5.55
CA LEU A 118 15.92 -8.53 4.53
C LEU A 118 15.43 -7.20 5.12
N TRP A 119 14.25 -7.18 5.74
CA TRP A 119 13.53 -5.92 6.00
C TRP A 119 14.21 -5.02 7.01
N ALA A 120 14.51 -5.51 8.22
CA ALA A 120 15.19 -4.74 9.25
C ALA A 120 16.65 -4.45 8.86
N THR A 121 17.31 -5.41 8.22
CA THR A 121 18.68 -5.24 7.71
C THR A 121 18.74 -4.15 6.65
N ALA A 122 17.79 -4.09 5.72
CA ALA A 122 17.70 -3.01 4.73
C ALA A 122 17.61 -1.63 5.38
N VAL A 123 16.78 -1.49 6.41
CA VAL A 123 16.65 -0.23 7.16
C VAL A 123 17.94 0.10 7.90
N LYS A 124 18.54 -0.89 8.59
CA LYS A 124 19.77 -0.74 9.37
C LYS A 124 20.93 -0.24 8.49
N VAL A 125 21.14 -0.89 7.35
CA VAL A 125 22.18 -0.52 6.40
C VAL A 125 21.90 0.86 5.78
N THR A 126 20.67 1.10 5.33
CA THR A 126 20.28 2.42 4.80
C THR A 126 20.54 3.54 5.81
N LYS A 127 20.25 3.29 7.10
CA LYS A 127 20.47 4.26 8.15
C LYS A 127 21.96 4.47 8.48
N ALA A 128 22.74 3.39 8.49
CA ALA A 128 24.18 3.46 8.77
C ALA A 128 24.94 4.25 7.68
N ASP A 129 24.64 3.95 6.43
CA ASP A 129 25.36 4.51 5.28
C ASP A 129 24.74 5.80 4.73
N ASN A 130 23.52 6.15 5.15
CA ASN A 130 22.70 7.21 4.56
C ASN A 130 22.58 7.10 3.03
N ARG A 131 22.49 5.87 2.54
CA ARG A 131 22.36 5.49 1.12
C ARG A 131 21.32 4.37 1.00
N LEU A 132 20.84 4.12 -0.21
CA LEU A 132 20.04 2.91 -0.44
C LEU A 132 20.86 1.68 -0.11
N TYR A 133 20.26 0.73 0.61
CA TYR A 133 20.95 -0.51 1.03
C TYR A 133 21.48 -1.32 -0.17
N ALA A 134 20.86 -1.15 -1.36
CA ALA A 134 21.33 -1.75 -2.58
C ALA A 134 22.70 -1.23 -3.07
N LEU A 135 23.12 -0.05 -2.59
CA LEU A 135 24.44 0.53 -2.86
C LEU A 135 25.44 0.27 -1.74
N ALA A 136 25.01 -0.33 -0.62
CA ALA A 136 25.85 -0.56 0.52
C ALA A 136 26.91 -1.64 0.21
N THR A 137 28.12 -1.40 0.66
CA THR A 137 29.24 -2.32 0.52
C THR A 137 29.21 -3.46 1.54
N LEU A 138 28.35 -3.36 2.56
CA LEU A 138 28.13 -4.42 3.54
C LEU A 138 27.39 -5.56 2.85
N GLY A 139 28.08 -6.71 2.73
CA GLY A 139 27.55 -7.90 2.10
C GLY A 139 26.25 -8.39 2.74
N THR A 140 25.14 -7.86 2.30
CA THR A 140 23.85 -8.44 2.65
C THR A 140 23.62 -9.64 1.75
N PRO A 141 23.31 -10.81 2.29
CA PRO A 141 23.14 -12.02 1.48
C PRO A 141 21.86 -11.99 0.63
N TRP A 142 20.98 -11.02 0.80
CA TRP A 142 19.69 -10.92 0.12
C TRP A 142 19.67 -9.90 -1.02
N PRO A 143 18.79 -10.11 -2.00
CA PRO A 143 18.86 -9.35 -3.22
C PRO A 143 18.67 -7.85 -2.94
N GLN A 144 19.72 -7.11 -3.16
CA GLN A 144 19.77 -5.65 -3.18
C GLN A 144 18.73 -5.05 -4.17
N THR A 145 17.88 -5.90 -4.73
CA THR A 145 16.89 -5.59 -5.76
C THR A 145 15.49 -5.35 -5.21
N GLN A 146 15.27 -5.59 -3.90
CA GLN A 146 13.96 -5.36 -3.29
C GLN A 146 13.60 -3.87 -3.28
N ASN A 147 12.31 -3.61 -3.51
CA ASN A 147 11.79 -2.24 -3.55
C ASN A 147 12.03 -1.51 -2.21
N PRO A 148 12.56 -0.27 -2.25
CA PRO A 148 13.02 0.43 -1.05
C PRO A 148 11.92 1.20 -0.30
N GLY A 149 10.65 1.12 -0.71
CA GLY A 149 9.59 1.98 -0.18
C GLY A 149 9.42 1.89 1.34
N LEU A 150 9.34 0.68 1.90
CA LEU A 150 9.23 0.50 3.35
C LEU A 150 10.52 0.80 4.11
N PRO A 151 11.70 0.37 3.67
CA PRO A 151 12.96 0.82 4.25
C PRO A 151 13.11 2.34 4.30
N LEU A 152 12.72 3.05 3.24
CA LEU A 152 12.77 4.51 3.19
C LEU A 152 11.70 5.18 4.05
N LEU A 153 10.52 4.58 4.19
CA LEU A 153 9.52 5.02 5.15
C LEU A 153 10.08 4.93 6.58
N SER A 154 10.69 3.80 6.93
CA SER A 154 11.38 3.64 8.22
C SER A 154 12.54 4.60 8.40
N TYR A 155 13.33 4.83 7.36
CA TYR A 155 14.44 5.78 7.38
C TYR A 155 13.95 7.20 7.68
N PHE A 156 12.81 7.64 7.11
CA PHE A 156 12.19 8.93 7.44
C PHE A 156 11.93 9.09 8.94
N PHE A 157 11.36 8.05 9.59
CA PHE A 157 11.08 8.07 11.03
C PHE A 157 12.33 7.91 11.90
N GLN A 158 13.40 7.33 11.35
CA GLN A 158 14.68 7.13 12.02
C GLN A 158 15.75 8.13 11.60
N PHE A 159 15.38 9.16 10.81
CA PHE A 159 16.36 10.13 10.29
C PHE A 159 17.16 10.79 11.42
N LEU A 160 16.50 11.26 12.47
CA LEU A 160 17.16 11.67 13.70
C LEU A 160 17.35 10.48 14.64
N GLY A 161 18.40 10.52 15.46
CA GLY A 161 18.73 9.48 16.44
C GLY A 161 19.39 8.24 15.80
N HIS A 162 19.49 7.19 16.61
CA HIS A 162 20.11 5.93 16.23
C HIS A 162 19.12 4.95 15.61
N TYR A 163 19.64 3.95 14.89
CA TYR A 163 18.82 2.84 14.43
C TYR A 163 18.25 2.06 15.62
N ALA A 164 16.98 1.69 15.52
CA ALA A 164 16.36 0.73 16.44
C ALA A 164 15.20 0.01 15.74
N ASP A 165 15.07 -1.31 15.96
CA ASP A 165 14.07 -2.16 15.31
C ASP A 165 12.64 -1.67 15.57
N TRP A 166 12.33 -1.30 16.81
CA TRP A 166 11.00 -0.83 17.20
C TRP A 166 10.50 0.38 16.40
N LYS A 167 11.41 1.21 15.87
CA LYS A 167 11.03 2.35 15.03
C LYS A 167 10.55 1.94 13.64
N ILE A 168 10.93 0.74 13.18
CA ILE A 168 10.38 0.16 11.94
C ILE A 168 8.89 -0.08 12.12
N TYR A 169 8.51 -0.67 13.26
CA TYR A 169 7.11 -0.94 13.59
C TYR A 169 6.30 0.36 13.71
N VAL A 170 6.86 1.39 14.36
CA VAL A 170 6.22 2.73 14.37
C VAL A 170 5.93 3.22 12.95
N ALA A 171 6.90 3.15 12.05
CA ALA A 171 6.75 3.65 10.68
C ALA A 171 5.65 2.90 9.91
N TYR A 172 5.59 1.57 10.02
CA TYR A 172 4.61 0.75 9.32
C TYR A 172 3.20 0.93 9.90
N ASP A 173 3.09 1.05 11.21
CA ASP A 173 1.79 1.22 11.86
C ASP A 173 1.27 2.66 11.74
N VAL A 174 2.15 3.65 11.58
CA VAL A 174 1.75 5.01 11.17
C VAL A 174 1.17 4.99 9.75
N LEU A 175 1.71 4.18 8.83
CA LEU A 175 1.10 3.98 7.51
C LEU A 175 -0.28 3.33 7.64
N ALA A 176 -0.43 2.31 8.48
CA ALA A 176 -1.73 1.68 8.74
C ALA A 176 -2.74 2.71 9.28
N ALA A 177 -2.36 3.51 10.29
CA ALA A 177 -3.19 4.57 10.83
C ALA A 177 -3.62 5.60 9.77
N ALA A 178 -2.73 5.93 8.80
CA ALA A 178 -3.04 6.84 7.71
C ALA A 178 -4.10 6.25 6.74
N VAL A 179 -4.05 4.93 6.50
CA VAL A 179 -5.08 4.23 5.73
C VAL A 179 -6.41 4.21 6.47
N PHE A 180 -6.41 3.92 7.77
CA PHE A 180 -7.64 3.95 8.58
C PHE A 180 -8.27 5.35 8.59
N ALA A 181 -7.46 6.38 8.72
CA ALA A 181 -7.93 7.76 8.60
C ALA A 181 -8.55 8.05 7.22
N ALA A 182 -7.97 7.53 6.15
CA ALA A 182 -8.50 7.71 4.80
C ALA A 182 -9.87 7.02 4.62
N VAL A 183 -10.10 5.84 5.21
CA VAL A 183 -11.41 5.17 5.23
C VAL A 183 -12.46 6.03 5.96
N LEU A 184 -12.06 6.74 7.01
CA LEU A 184 -12.93 7.70 7.73
C LEU A 184 -13.02 9.07 7.03
N GLY A 185 -12.36 9.23 5.89
CA GLY A 185 -12.33 10.49 5.15
C GLY A 185 -13.72 11.00 4.80
N GLY A 186 -13.99 12.27 5.12
CA GLY A 186 -15.29 12.92 4.88
C GLY A 186 -16.33 12.73 5.99
N LEU A 187 -16.06 11.95 7.04
CA LEU A 187 -16.88 11.90 8.26
C LEU A 187 -16.65 13.16 9.10
N ASN A 188 -17.71 13.59 9.79
CA ASN A 188 -17.66 14.66 10.79
C ASN A 188 -17.95 14.13 12.20
N PHE A 189 -17.68 14.91 13.25
CA PHE A 189 -17.87 14.46 14.64
C PHE A 189 -19.31 14.13 15.02
N ARG A 190 -20.29 14.67 14.32
CA ARG A 190 -21.70 14.32 14.58
C ARG A 190 -22.01 12.87 14.13
N GLN A 191 -21.17 12.31 13.27
CA GLN A 191 -21.28 10.94 12.76
C GLN A 191 -20.44 9.95 13.58
N TYR A 192 -20.22 10.22 14.87
CA TYR A 192 -19.41 9.33 15.74
C TYR A 192 -19.95 7.90 15.80
N ARG A 193 -21.27 7.72 15.68
CA ARG A 193 -21.91 6.39 15.62
C ARG A 193 -21.50 5.56 14.41
N ILE A 194 -20.98 6.20 13.36
CA ILE A 194 -20.40 5.55 12.19
C ILE A 194 -18.86 5.49 12.34
N ALA A 195 -18.25 6.59 12.76
CA ALA A 195 -16.79 6.70 12.81
C ALA A 195 -16.16 5.72 13.81
N VAL A 196 -16.74 5.54 14.99
CA VAL A 196 -16.16 4.69 16.04
C VAL A 196 -16.19 3.18 15.66
N PRO A 197 -17.34 2.58 15.26
CA PRO A 197 -17.35 1.20 14.81
C PRO A 197 -16.45 0.97 13.57
N LEU A 198 -16.44 1.91 12.63
CA LEU A 198 -15.62 1.81 11.43
C LEU A 198 -14.11 1.85 11.77
N ALA A 199 -13.71 2.71 12.72
CA ALA A 199 -12.34 2.75 13.23
C ALA A 199 -11.95 1.43 13.91
N ALA A 200 -12.85 0.85 14.72
CA ALA A 200 -12.64 -0.46 15.33
C ALA A 200 -12.49 -1.57 14.28
N ILE A 201 -13.35 -1.58 13.26
CA ILE A 201 -13.23 -2.55 12.16
C ILE A 201 -11.90 -2.36 11.43
N CYS A 202 -11.48 -1.12 11.12
CA CYS A 202 -10.18 -0.86 10.50
C CYS A 202 -9.02 -1.39 11.35
N TRP A 203 -9.08 -1.23 12.68
CA TRP A 203 -8.06 -1.73 13.59
C TRP A 203 -7.98 -3.25 13.61
N PHE A 204 -9.12 -3.94 13.72
CA PHE A 204 -9.16 -5.40 13.83
C PHE A 204 -9.03 -6.12 12.50
N ALA A 205 -9.37 -5.49 11.36
CA ALA A 205 -9.41 -6.15 10.06
C ALA A 205 -8.07 -6.73 9.61
N PRO A 206 -6.92 -6.03 9.69
CA PRO A 206 -5.64 -6.62 9.33
C PRO A 206 -5.32 -7.84 10.20
N TRP A 207 -5.56 -7.78 11.49
CA TRP A 207 -5.34 -8.89 12.40
C TRP A 207 -6.28 -10.05 12.12
N PHE A 208 -7.57 -9.78 11.92
CA PHE A 208 -8.60 -10.79 11.67
C PHE A 208 -8.40 -11.52 10.34
N LEU A 209 -7.90 -10.82 9.33
CA LEU A 209 -7.59 -11.38 8.01
C LEU A 209 -6.18 -11.98 7.95
N THR A 210 -5.35 -11.89 8.99
CA THR A 210 -3.95 -12.35 8.95
C THR A 210 -3.85 -13.84 8.75
N VAL A 211 -2.81 -14.25 8.00
CA VAL A 211 -2.40 -15.63 7.90
C VAL A 211 -2.04 -16.15 9.28
N TYR A 212 -2.76 -17.16 9.69
CA TYR A 212 -2.50 -17.85 10.93
C TYR A 212 -1.31 -18.80 10.75
N ASN A 213 -0.13 -18.36 11.16
CA ASN A 213 1.01 -19.27 11.28
C ASN A 213 1.07 -19.75 12.74
N HIS A 214 1.21 -21.05 12.99
CA HIS A 214 1.15 -21.68 14.30
C HIS A 214 2.04 -21.07 15.38
N THR A 215 3.06 -20.33 15.00
CA THR A 215 4.09 -19.82 15.90
C THR A 215 4.02 -18.32 16.16
N ILE A 216 3.17 -17.56 15.43
CA ILE A 216 3.32 -16.10 15.42
C ILE A 216 1.93 -15.46 15.36
N TYR A 217 1.31 -15.25 16.50
CA TYR A 217 -0.05 -14.71 16.60
C TYR A 217 -0.15 -13.22 16.18
N LEU A 218 -0.13 -12.30 17.11
CA LEU A 218 -0.31 -10.86 16.89
C LEU A 218 0.87 -10.19 16.17
N ASP A 219 2.03 -10.80 16.24
CA ASP A 219 3.28 -10.23 15.74
C ASP A 219 3.35 -10.05 14.23
N THR A 220 2.45 -10.69 13.47
CA THR A 220 2.45 -10.60 12.00
C THR A 220 1.68 -9.41 11.46
N THR A 221 0.97 -8.69 12.31
CA THR A 221 0.11 -7.57 11.90
C THR A 221 0.71 -6.22 12.22
N TYR A 222 0.96 -5.94 13.49
CA TYR A 222 1.40 -4.65 14.00
C TYR A 222 2.82 -4.65 14.59
N MET A 223 3.39 -5.81 14.90
CA MET A 223 4.76 -5.96 15.38
C MET A 223 5.60 -6.73 14.37
N THR A 224 5.65 -6.26 13.14
CA THR A 224 6.39 -6.96 12.08
C THR A 224 6.98 -5.98 11.07
N ALA A 225 8.17 -6.28 10.60
CA ALA A 225 8.79 -5.59 9.49
C ALA A 225 8.41 -6.18 8.11
N TYR A 226 7.53 -7.19 8.06
CA TYR A 226 7.05 -7.75 6.78
C TYR A 226 6.23 -6.75 5.99
N GLY A 227 6.46 -6.71 4.69
CA GLY A 227 5.77 -5.79 3.78
C GLY A 227 4.36 -6.20 3.36
N ASP A 228 3.85 -7.37 3.79
CA ASP A 228 2.58 -7.92 3.28
C ASP A 228 1.36 -7.10 3.74
N VAL A 229 1.26 -6.80 5.03
CA VAL A 229 0.20 -5.96 5.60
C VAL A 229 0.26 -4.53 5.05
N PRO A 230 1.39 -3.82 5.11
CA PRO A 230 1.53 -2.50 4.51
C PRO A 230 1.16 -2.45 3.02
N ALA A 231 1.49 -3.48 2.26
CA ALA A 231 1.17 -3.57 0.84
C ALA A 231 -0.34 -3.66 0.59
N GLY A 232 -1.03 -4.53 1.33
CA GLY A 232 -2.49 -4.64 1.27
C GLY A 232 -3.16 -3.34 1.70
N LEU A 233 -2.71 -2.75 2.80
CA LEU A 233 -3.21 -1.47 3.29
C LEU A 233 -2.99 -0.33 2.28
N ALA A 234 -1.85 -0.27 1.61
CA ALA A 234 -1.60 0.75 0.58
C ALA A 234 -2.54 0.61 -0.62
N LEU A 235 -2.82 -0.63 -1.06
CA LEU A 235 -3.82 -0.91 -2.10
C LEU A 235 -5.21 -0.39 -1.70
N GLY A 236 -5.72 -0.81 -0.56
CA GLY A 236 -7.04 -0.39 -0.07
C GLY A 236 -7.10 1.09 0.27
N GLY A 237 -6.02 1.63 0.86
CA GLY A 237 -5.86 3.03 1.22
C GLY A 237 -5.86 3.98 0.02
N ALA A 238 -5.26 3.58 -1.10
CA ALA A 238 -5.31 4.35 -2.34
C ALA A 238 -6.76 4.53 -2.84
N VAL A 239 -7.54 3.44 -2.85
CA VAL A 239 -8.96 3.49 -3.26
C VAL A 239 -9.79 4.27 -2.23
N ALA A 240 -9.54 4.08 -0.92
CA ALA A 240 -10.21 4.84 0.14
C ALA A 240 -9.96 6.34 0.01
N LEU A 241 -8.71 6.74 -0.22
CA LEU A 241 -8.33 8.13 -0.49
C LEU A 241 -9.09 8.68 -1.69
N TRP A 242 -9.15 7.94 -2.79
CA TRP A 242 -9.87 8.35 -3.99
C TRP A 242 -11.36 8.59 -3.73
N LEU A 243 -12.03 7.63 -3.09
CA LEU A 243 -13.46 7.73 -2.78
C LEU A 243 -13.75 8.93 -1.88
N ALA A 244 -12.92 9.15 -0.85
CA ALA A 244 -13.05 10.29 0.04
C ALA A 244 -12.77 11.63 -0.68
N LEU A 245 -11.78 11.70 -1.59
CA LEU A 245 -11.52 12.89 -2.41
C LEU A 245 -12.70 13.22 -3.32
N ARG A 246 -13.34 12.22 -3.91
CA ARG A 246 -14.54 12.43 -4.72
C ARG A 246 -15.67 13.07 -3.93
N LYS A 247 -15.79 12.76 -2.66
CA LYS A 247 -16.81 13.31 -1.76
C LYS A 247 -16.42 14.68 -1.22
N THR A 248 -15.19 14.87 -0.77
CA THR A 248 -14.72 16.11 -0.14
C THR A 248 -14.35 17.20 -1.13
N GLY A 249 -14.28 16.89 -2.43
CA GLY A 249 -13.87 17.85 -3.47
C GLY A 249 -12.39 18.20 -3.47
N GLY A 250 -11.55 17.40 -2.82
CA GLY A 250 -10.12 17.63 -2.71
C GLY A 250 -9.34 17.42 -4.02
N PRO A 251 -8.04 17.76 -4.01
CA PRO A 251 -7.17 17.70 -5.20
C PRO A 251 -6.89 16.25 -5.60
N LYS A 252 -7.24 15.90 -6.84
CA LYS A 252 -7.12 14.52 -7.34
C LYS A 252 -5.68 14.02 -7.43
N TRP A 253 -4.70 14.90 -7.57
CA TRP A 253 -3.27 14.53 -7.60
C TRP A 253 -2.81 13.85 -6.30
N ALA A 254 -3.51 14.04 -5.18
CA ALA A 254 -3.16 13.47 -3.87
C ALA A 254 -3.12 11.93 -3.86
N VAL A 255 -3.74 11.25 -4.85
CA VAL A 255 -3.65 9.78 -4.98
C VAL A 255 -2.36 9.31 -5.63
N LEU A 256 -1.70 10.14 -6.45
CA LEU A 256 -0.54 9.73 -7.24
C LEU A 256 0.65 9.28 -6.37
N PRO A 257 1.05 10.03 -5.32
CA PRO A 257 2.12 9.59 -4.44
C PRO A 257 1.76 8.32 -3.65
N VAL A 258 0.47 8.06 -3.39
CA VAL A 258 0.03 6.84 -2.73
C VAL A 258 0.11 5.64 -3.67
N LEU A 259 -0.21 5.81 -4.95
CA LEU A 259 0.01 4.79 -5.98
C LEU A 259 1.51 4.49 -6.16
N ALA A 260 2.35 5.53 -6.17
CA ALA A 260 3.80 5.35 -6.21
C ALA A 260 4.33 4.61 -4.98
N LEU A 261 3.85 4.96 -3.77
CA LEU A 261 4.17 4.25 -2.53
C LEU A 261 3.76 2.78 -2.63
N ALA A 262 2.52 2.49 -3.02
CA ALA A 262 2.01 1.12 -3.14
C ALA A 262 2.87 0.28 -4.10
N ALA A 263 3.28 0.83 -5.25
CA ALA A 263 4.15 0.15 -6.20
C ALA A 263 5.58 -0.07 -5.66
N ASN A 264 6.00 0.69 -4.66
CA ASN A 264 7.36 0.69 -4.13
C ASN A 264 7.54 -0.12 -2.84
N ILE A 265 6.51 -0.81 -2.36
CA ILE A 265 6.57 -1.60 -1.12
C ILE A 265 7.32 -2.92 -1.35
N LYS A 266 6.93 -3.67 -2.37
CA LYS A 266 7.51 -4.98 -2.77
C LYS A 266 7.44 -5.12 -4.29
N ALA A 267 8.20 -6.03 -4.88
CA ALA A 267 8.19 -6.25 -6.32
C ALA A 267 6.80 -6.61 -6.87
N ASN A 268 6.03 -7.44 -6.16
CA ASN A 268 4.68 -7.86 -6.57
C ASN A 268 3.61 -6.78 -6.33
N THR A 269 3.88 -5.76 -5.52
CA THR A 269 2.89 -4.70 -5.22
C THR A 269 2.72 -3.69 -6.34
N PHE A 270 3.60 -3.68 -7.31
CA PHE A 270 3.39 -2.95 -8.56
C PHE A 270 2.05 -3.30 -9.21
N VAL A 271 1.72 -4.59 -9.30
CA VAL A 271 0.44 -5.06 -9.86
C VAL A 271 -0.74 -4.57 -9.02
N LEU A 272 -0.62 -4.60 -7.69
CA LEU A 272 -1.66 -4.07 -6.79
C LEU A 272 -1.89 -2.57 -7.00
N SER A 273 -0.82 -1.81 -7.23
CA SER A 273 -0.94 -0.38 -7.54
C SER A 273 -1.62 -0.14 -8.89
N LEU A 274 -1.36 -0.99 -9.90
CA LEU A 274 -2.06 -0.93 -11.19
C LEU A 274 -3.56 -1.27 -11.03
N VAL A 275 -3.91 -2.20 -10.16
CA VAL A 275 -5.33 -2.50 -9.82
C VAL A 275 -6.00 -1.25 -9.25
N ALA A 276 -5.38 -0.59 -8.26
CA ALA A 276 -5.93 0.65 -7.69
C ALA A 276 -6.05 1.75 -8.76
N ALA A 277 -5.03 1.95 -9.59
CA ALA A 277 -5.04 2.92 -10.69
C ALA A 277 -6.17 2.65 -11.70
N GLY A 278 -6.37 1.38 -12.07
CA GLY A 278 -7.44 0.94 -12.98
C GLY A 278 -8.83 1.22 -12.40
N LEU A 279 -9.06 0.86 -11.13
CA LEU A 279 -10.33 1.14 -10.45
C LEU A 279 -10.62 2.65 -10.38
N MET A 280 -9.62 3.48 -10.08
CA MET A 280 -9.75 4.93 -10.05
C MET A 280 -10.02 5.51 -11.44
N ALA A 281 -9.33 5.02 -12.46
CA ALA A 281 -9.51 5.45 -13.85
C ALA A 281 -10.92 5.13 -14.33
N VAL A 282 -11.38 3.90 -14.13
CA VAL A 282 -12.74 3.46 -14.49
C VAL A 282 -13.78 4.28 -13.74
N ASP A 283 -13.61 4.49 -12.43
CA ASP A 283 -14.53 5.30 -11.64
C ASP A 283 -14.57 6.77 -12.11
N ALA A 284 -13.42 7.35 -12.43
CA ALA A 284 -13.34 8.72 -12.93
C ALA A 284 -14.03 8.89 -14.30
N TRP A 285 -14.02 7.83 -15.10
CA TRP A 285 -14.64 7.84 -16.43
C TRP A 285 -16.13 7.55 -16.39
N LEU A 286 -16.56 6.42 -15.82
CA LEU A 286 -17.94 5.95 -15.88
C LEU A 286 -18.88 6.76 -15.01
N PHE A 287 -18.42 7.25 -13.86
CA PHE A 287 -19.26 7.95 -12.88
C PHE A 287 -19.02 9.46 -12.85
N ALA A 288 -18.69 10.05 -14.01
CA ALA A 288 -18.69 11.48 -14.21
C ALA A 288 -20.10 11.96 -14.61
N GLU A 289 -20.44 13.23 -14.30
CA GLU A 289 -21.73 13.81 -14.69
C GLU A 289 -21.99 13.73 -16.21
N HIS A 290 -20.94 13.88 -17.02
CA HIS A 290 -20.99 13.77 -18.48
C HIS A 290 -19.84 12.90 -18.98
N PRO A 291 -19.96 11.55 -18.95
CA PRO A 291 -18.83 10.64 -19.18
C PRO A 291 -18.15 10.79 -20.55
N PHE A 292 -18.88 11.13 -21.60
CA PHE A 292 -18.33 11.18 -22.97
C PHE A 292 -18.29 12.59 -23.60
N LYS A 293 -18.54 13.66 -22.82
CA LYS A 293 -18.58 15.05 -23.34
C LYS A 293 -17.55 15.94 -22.65
N LYS A 294 -17.98 16.94 -21.87
CA LYS A 294 -17.09 17.90 -21.22
C LYS A 294 -16.11 17.24 -20.25
N GLY A 295 -14.82 17.59 -20.34
CA GLY A 295 -13.78 17.15 -19.43
C GLY A 295 -13.14 15.78 -19.76
N LEU A 296 -13.36 15.25 -20.97
CA LEU A 296 -12.74 14.00 -21.43
C LEU A 296 -11.21 14.04 -21.31
N ALA A 297 -10.57 15.06 -21.88
CA ALA A 297 -9.11 15.22 -21.82
C ALA A 297 -8.59 15.25 -20.37
N ARG A 298 -9.28 15.94 -19.44
CA ARG A 298 -8.89 15.99 -18.04
C ARG A 298 -9.01 14.63 -17.36
N ARG A 299 -10.00 13.82 -17.69
CA ARG A 299 -10.20 12.47 -17.15
C ARG A 299 -9.19 11.49 -17.71
N THR A 300 -8.94 11.57 -19.01
CA THR A 300 -7.88 10.79 -19.68
C THR A 300 -6.52 11.14 -19.10
N GLY A 301 -6.19 12.42 -18.97
CA GLY A 301 -4.95 12.86 -18.34
C GLY A 301 -4.80 12.36 -16.88
N PHE A 302 -5.90 12.36 -16.11
CA PHE A 302 -5.89 11.79 -14.77
C PHE A 302 -5.68 10.27 -14.78
N ALA A 303 -6.36 9.53 -15.66
CA ALA A 303 -6.16 8.10 -15.82
C ALA A 303 -4.71 7.77 -16.21
N ILE A 304 -4.16 8.49 -17.18
CA ILE A 304 -2.75 8.35 -17.57
C ILE A 304 -1.84 8.60 -16.36
N ALA A 305 -2.07 9.65 -15.58
CA ALA A 305 -1.27 9.97 -14.40
C ALA A 305 -1.35 8.86 -13.33
N CYS A 306 -2.54 8.26 -13.11
CA CYS A 306 -2.71 7.15 -12.19
C CYS A 306 -1.89 5.92 -12.59
N PHE A 307 -1.81 5.59 -13.89
CA PHE A 307 -0.98 4.50 -14.37
C PHE A 307 0.51 4.90 -14.43
N ALA A 308 0.81 6.15 -14.76
CA ALA A 308 2.18 6.63 -14.84
C ALA A 308 2.90 6.56 -13.48
N ALA A 309 2.22 6.85 -12.37
CA ALA A 309 2.83 6.86 -11.04
C ALA A 309 3.47 5.49 -10.68
N PRO A 310 2.78 4.35 -10.71
CA PRO A 310 3.40 3.04 -10.48
C PRO A 310 4.37 2.63 -11.59
N MET A 311 4.08 2.97 -12.87
CA MET A 311 4.95 2.64 -13.99
C MET A 311 6.30 3.33 -13.91
N LEU A 312 6.35 4.58 -13.44
CA LEU A 312 7.60 5.30 -13.22
C LEU A 312 8.44 4.64 -12.13
N ILE A 313 7.83 4.23 -11.01
CA ILE A 313 8.53 3.46 -9.96
C ILE A 313 9.08 2.16 -10.53
N TYR A 314 8.26 1.39 -11.24
CA TYR A 314 8.67 0.12 -11.85
C TYR A 314 9.82 0.33 -12.85
N TYR A 315 9.72 1.33 -13.73
CA TYR A 315 10.75 1.61 -14.72
C TYR A 315 12.07 2.03 -14.07
N PHE A 316 12.03 3.02 -13.19
CA PHE A 316 13.26 3.57 -12.60
C PHE A 316 13.90 2.60 -11.61
N TRP A 317 13.12 1.90 -10.81
CA TRP A 317 13.66 0.94 -9.85
C TRP A 317 13.95 -0.41 -10.52
N ASN A 318 12.94 -1.11 -10.98
CA ASN A 318 13.09 -2.51 -11.41
C ASN A 318 13.85 -2.65 -12.74
N ILE A 319 13.63 -1.76 -13.72
CA ILE A 319 14.26 -1.88 -15.03
C ILE A 319 15.64 -1.19 -15.04
N ARG A 320 15.68 0.08 -14.64
CA ARG A 320 16.94 0.86 -14.74
C ARG A 320 17.90 0.52 -13.59
N TYR A 321 17.49 0.71 -12.35
CA TYR A 321 18.38 0.61 -11.19
C TYR A 321 18.81 -0.84 -10.94
N VAL A 322 17.84 -1.76 -10.81
CA VAL A 322 18.10 -3.19 -10.62
C VAL A 322 18.82 -3.78 -11.84
N GLY A 323 18.42 -3.38 -13.06
CA GLY A 323 19.09 -3.81 -14.29
C GLY A 323 20.59 -3.47 -14.31
N ILE A 324 20.97 -2.28 -13.83
CA ILE A 324 22.39 -1.90 -13.70
C ILE A 324 23.11 -2.77 -12.67
N LEU A 325 22.47 -3.07 -11.53
CA LEU A 325 23.06 -3.91 -10.48
C LEU A 325 23.28 -5.35 -10.99
N VAL A 326 22.29 -5.91 -11.69
CA VAL A 326 22.39 -7.27 -12.28
C VAL A 326 23.47 -7.33 -13.34
N ALA A 327 23.54 -6.34 -14.23
CA ALA A 327 24.58 -6.27 -15.26
C ALA A 327 25.98 -6.18 -14.64
N LYS A 328 26.15 -5.40 -13.56
CA LYS A 328 27.41 -5.31 -12.82
C LYS A 328 27.80 -6.64 -12.19
N SER A 329 26.86 -7.31 -11.51
CA SER A 329 27.08 -8.61 -10.91
C SER A 329 27.49 -9.67 -11.94
N ALA A 330 26.86 -9.69 -13.11
CA ALA A 330 27.23 -10.60 -14.19
C ALA A 330 28.65 -10.34 -14.72
N SER A 331 29.07 -9.07 -14.82
CA SER A 331 30.43 -8.71 -15.25
C SER A 331 31.51 -9.10 -14.22
N GLU A 332 31.15 -9.25 -12.96
CA GLU A 332 32.03 -9.66 -11.86
C GLU A 332 32.05 -11.20 -11.65
N GLY A 333 31.49 -11.99 -12.58
CA GLY A 333 31.50 -13.46 -12.55
C GLY A 333 30.40 -14.07 -11.69
N GLY A 334 29.41 -13.29 -11.29
CA GLY A 334 28.19 -13.80 -10.66
C GLY A 334 27.34 -14.58 -11.68
N THR A 335 26.87 -15.76 -11.31
CA THR A 335 25.85 -16.49 -12.08
C THR A 335 24.52 -15.73 -11.99
N GLY A 336 24.36 -14.74 -12.82
CA GLY A 336 23.08 -14.06 -12.96
C GLY A 336 22.07 -15.05 -13.57
N GLU A 337 21.23 -15.65 -12.73
CA GLU A 337 20.03 -16.32 -13.24
C GLU A 337 19.21 -15.26 -14.00
N THR A 338 19.26 -15.33 -15.32
CA THR A 338 18.42 -14.53 -16.20
C THR A 338 16.98 -14.96 -15.97
N SER A 339 16.25 -14.23 -15.16
CA SER A 339 14.81 -14.46 -15.02
C SER A 339 14.15 -14.22 -16.38
N ALA A 340 13.31 -15.15 -16.81
CA ALA A 340 12.58 -15.02 -18.07
C ALA A 340 11.79 -13.71 -18.10
N PRO A 341 11.75 -12.99 -19.24
CA PRO A 341 10.99 -11.75 -19.36
C PRO A 341 9.52 -11.96 -18.96
N LEU A 342 8.98 -11.07 -18.13
CA LEU A 342 7.60 -11.20 -17.63
C LEU A 342 6.57 -11.34 -18.77
N SER A 343 6.79 -10.65 -19.89
CA SER A 343 5.95 -10.78 -21.08
C SER A 343 5.93 -12.20 -21.65
N ALA A 344 7.08 -12.84 -21.72
CA ALA A 344 7.18 -14.22 -22.20
C ALA A 344 6.51 -15.20 -21.22
N VAL A 345 6.66 -14.99 -19.91
CA VAL A 345 5.96 -15.77 -18.88
C VAL A 345 4.45 -15.68 -19.05
N VAL A 346 3.91 -14.47 -19.22
CA VAL A 346 2.47 -14.26 -19.42
C VAL A 346 1.98 -14.89 -20.71
N ILE A 347 2.67 -14.67 -21.83
CA ILE A 347 2.27 -15.21 -23.14
C ILE A 347 2.25 -16.74 -23.11
N ASN A 348 3.31 -17.39 -22.61
CA ASN A 348 3.38 -18.83 -22.56
C ASN A 348 2.41 -19.44 -21.54
N GLY A 349 2.19 -18.77 -20.41
CA GLY A 349 1.14 -19.18 -19.48
C GLY A 349 -0.26 -19.16 -20.11
N ILE A 350 -0.60 -18.12 -20.87
CA ILE A 350 -1.86 -18.05 -21.62
C ILE A 350 -1.94 -19.17 -22.68
N LYS A 351 -0.86 -19.44 -23.41
CA LYS A 351 -0.82 -20.56 -24.37
C LYS A 351 -1.14 -21.90 -23.70
N ILE A 352 -0.53 -22.17 -22.54
CA ILE A 352 -0.79 -23.40 -21.78
C ILE A 352 -2.27 -23.47 -21.36
N LEU A 353 -2.84 -22.39 -20.87
CA LEU A 353 -4.26 -22.31 -20.47
C LEU A 353 -5.21 -22.56 -21.65
N LEU A 354 -4.80 -22.17 -22.86
CA LEU A 354 -5.55 -22.40 -24.09
C LEU A 354 -5.25 -23.77 -24.75
N GLY A 355 -4.45 -24.64 -24.12
CA GLY A 355 -4.05 -25.93 -24.65
C GLY A 355 -3.10 -25.84 -25.85
N GLN A 356 -2.45 -24.69 -26.05
CA GLN A 356 -1.51 -24.49 -27.14
C GLN A 356 -0.11 -25.00 -26.74
N PRO A 357 0.68 -25.54 -27.71
CA PRO A 357 2.02 -26.03 -27.42
C PRO A 357 2.95 -24.87 -27.03
N VAL A 358 3.84 -25.16 -26.09
CA VAL A 358 4.95 -24.30 -25.66
C VAL A 358 6.25 -25.08 -25.77
N GLU A 359 7.37 -24.38 -25.89
CA GLU A 359 8.69 -25.00 -26.15
C GLU A 359 9.70 -24.62 -25.05
N GLY A 360 10.79 -25.41 -24.99
CA GLY A 360 11.93 -25.16 -24.11
C GLY A 360 11.55 -25.06 -22.64
N PHE A 361 12.08 -24.07 -21.95
CA PHE A 361 11.86 -23.81 -20.52
C PHE A 361 10.38 -23.86 -20.10
N TYR A 362 9.47 -23.36 -20.93
CA TYR A 362 8.04 -23.32 -20.59
C TYR A 362 7.38 -24.70 -20.73
N ALA A 363 7.83 -25.55 -21.65
CA ALA A 363 7.37 -26.92 -21.77
C ALA A 363 7.83 -27.77 -20.57
N GLU A 364 9.08 -27.63 -20.16
CA GLU A 364 9.64 -28.32 -18.99
C GLU A 364 8.91 -27.96 -17.69
N ARG A 365 8.45 -26.71 -17.56
CA ARG A 365 7.75 -26.23 -16.36
C ARG A 365 6.22 -26.20 -16.48
N GLN A 366 5.65 -26.72 -17.54
CA GLN A 366 4.20 -26.74 -17.73
C GLN A 366 3.48 -27.52 -16.63
N SER A 367 4.00 -28.67 -16.22
CA SER A 367 3.46 -29.48 -15.12
C SER A 367 3.49 -28.71 -13.79
N GLN A 368 4.58 -28.01 -13.50
CA GLN A 368 4.71 -27.18 -12.31
C GLN A 368 3.65 -26.07 -12.28
N PHE A 369 3.41 -25.40 -13.42
CA PHE A 369 2.38 -24.35 -13.52
C PHE A 369 0.96 -24.89 -13.31
N THR A 370 0.63 -26.02 -13.96
CA THR A 370 -0.70 -26.64 -13.83
C THR A 370 -0.94 -27.18 -12.43
N GLN A 371 0.09 -27.77 -11.80
CA GLN A 371 0.03 -28.22 -10.42
C GLN A 371 -0.17 -27.05 -9.46
N ALA A 372 0.59 -25.96 -9.60
CA ALA A 372 0.43 -24.77 -8.77
C ALA A 372 -1.00 -24.21 -8.85
N MET A 373 -1.61 -24.16 -10.03
CA MET A 373 -3.01 -23.74 -10.18
C MET A 373 -3.99 -24.69 -9.48
N ALA A 374 -3.78 -26.00 -9.57
CA ALA A 374 -4.62 -26.98 -8.90
C ALA A 374 -4.53 -26.85 -7.38
N ASP A 375 -3.30 -26.71 -6.85
CA ASP A 375 -3.05 -26.56 -5.41
C ASP A 375 -3.61 -25.24 -4.86
N MET A 376 -3.51 -24.15 -5.62
CA MET A 376 -4.15 -22.88 -5.27
C MET A 376 -5.68 -23.02 -5.21
N GLY A 377 -6.28 -23.70 -6.17
CA GLY A 377 -7.71 -24.03 -6.18
C GLY A 377 -8.08 -24.88 -4.97
N HIS A 378 -7.32 -25.91 -4.67
CA HIS A 378 -7.53 -26.76 -3.49
C HIS A 378 -7.46 -25.95 -2.19
N GLN A 379 -6.43 -25.14 -1.98
CA GLN A 379 -6.30 -24.28 -0.80
C GLN A 379 -7.45 -23.27 -0.67
N PHE A 380 -7.98 -22.77 -1.78
CA PHE A 380 -9.13 -21.87 -1.75
C PHE A 380 -10.39 -22.55 -1.21
N TRP A 381 -10.63 -23.80 -1.54
CA TRP A 381 -11.85 -24.53 -1.18
C TRP A 381 -11.77 -25.34 0.11
N THR A 382 -10.64 -25.96 0.42
CA THR A 382 -10.53 -27.03 1.43
C THR A 382 -9.78 -26.66 2.69
N SER A 383 -9.02 -25.58 2.70
CA SER A 383 -8.39 -24.99 3.88
C SER A 383 -7.49 -25.86 4.77
N ASP A 384 -6.67 -26.67 4.20
CA ASP A 384 -5.47 -27.10 4.94
C ASP A 384 -4.48 -25.94 5.12
N GLY A 385 -4.66 -24.90 4.30
CA GLY A 385 -4.03 -23.61 4.45
C GLY A 385 -4.86 -22.69 5.35
N ARG A 386 -4.42 -22.46 6.55
CA ARG A 386 -5.00 -21.53 7.51
C ARG A 386 -4.80 -20.10 7.05
N LEU A 387 -5.62 -19.68 6.10
CA LEU A 387 -5.49 -18.40 5.41
C LEU A 387 -5.83 -17.19 6.29
N SER A 388 -6.64 -17.39 7.31
CA SER A 388 -7.03 -16.33 8.24
C SER A 388 -7.80 -16.95 9.41
N MET A 389 -8.17 -16.13 10.38
CA MET A 389 -9.08 -16.56 11.46
C MET A 389 -10.47 -16.98 10.92
N ILE A 390 -10.83 -16.54 9.71
CA ILE A 390 -12.09 -16.93 9.03
C ILE A 390 -11.96 -18.32 8.38
N GLY A 391 -10.75 -18.85 8.24
CA GLY A 391 -10.46 -20.16 7.66
C GLY A 391 -10.20 -20.10 6.15
N GLN A 392 -11.08 -20.67 5.36
CA GLN A 392 -10.89 -20.87 3.92
C GLN A 392 -10.90 -19.57 3.11
N GLY A 393 -10.12 -19.51 2.05
CA GLY A 393 -10.08 -18.36 1.13
C GLY A 393 -11.45 -17.98 0.58
N ARG A 394 -12.30 -18.96 0.27
CA ARG A 394 -13.69 -18.73 -0.15
C ARG A 394 -14.50 -17.93 0.89
N ASN A 395 -14.31 -18.20 2.18
CA ASN A 395 -15.03 -17.49 3.25
C ASN A 395 -14.59 -16.02 3.32
N VAL A 396 -13.29 -15.76 3.14
CA VAL A 396 -12.75 -14.39 3.07
C VAL A 396 -13.36 -13.64 1.89
N VAL A 397 -13.41 -14.27 0.71
CA VAL A 397 -14.03 -13.68 -0.50
C VAL A 397 -15.50 -13.39 -0.26
N VAL A 398 -16.25 -14.36 0.29
CA VAL A 398 -17.68 -14.17 0.61
C VAL A 398 -17.86 -13.01 1.59
N LEU A 399 -17.05 -12.93 2.65
CA LEU A 399 -17.12 -11.82 3.60
C LEU A 399 -16.91 -10.47 2.91
N ILE A 400 -15.88 -10.34 2.06
CA ILE A 400 -15.59 -9.09 1.37
C ILE A 400 -16.74 -8.71 0.43
N LEU A 401 -17.28 -9.66 -0.33
CA LEU A 401 -18.42 -9.44 -1.21
C LEU A 401 -19.68 -9.06 -0.43
N LEU A 402 -19.91 -9.64 0.76
CA LEU A 402 -21.00 -9.24 1.65
C LEU A 402 -20.83 -7.79 2.13
N VAL A 403 -19.61 -7.33 2.44
CA VAL A 403 -19.37 -5.93 2.79
C VAL A 403 -19.69 -4.99 1.61
N PHE A 404 -19.31 -5.35 0.38
CA PHE A 404 -19.71 -4.60 -0.81
C PHE A 404 -21.24 -4.58 -1.01
N LEU A 405 -21.90 -5.72 -0.82
CA LEU A 405 -23.35 -5.83 -0.89
C LEU A 405 -24.04 -4.93 0.15
N VAL A 406 -23.60 -4.99 1.41
CA VAL A 406 -24.10 -4.12 2.47
C VAL A 406 -23.87 -2.66 2.13
N ALA A 407 -22.69 -2.30 1.61
CA ALA A 407 -22.39 -0.95 1.15
C ALA A 407 -23.35 -0.51 0.04
N ALA A 408 -23.65 -1.38 -0.95
CA ALA A 408 -24.59 -1.09 -2.02
C ALA A 408 -26.04 -0.96 -1.53
N ILE A 409 -26.44 -1.77 -0.53
CA ILE A 409 -27.78 -1.66 0.11
C ILE A 409 -27.89 -0.35 0.88
N CYS A 410 -26.88 0.03 1.67
CA CYS A 410 -26.85 1.27 2.44
C CYS A 410 -26.73 2.53 1.55
N ALA A 411 -26.22 2.38 0.33
CA ALA A 411 -26.05 3.49 -0.58
C ALA A 411 -27.38 4.10 -1.02
N ARG A 412 -27.49 5.42 -0.94
CA ARG A 412 -28.63 6.17 -1.47
C ARG A 412 -28.33 6.63 -2.90
N GLY A 413 -29.33 6.51 -3.74
CA GLY A 413 -29.23 6.87 -5.15
C GLY A 413 -28.62 5.77 -6.05
N ARG A 414 -29.21 5.62 -7.26
CA ARG A 414 -28.83 4.59 -8.23
C ARG A 414 -27.35 4.70 -8.66
N GLN A 415 -26.85 5.91 -8.81
CA GLN A 415 -25.48 6.13 -9.28
C GLN A 415 -24.43 5.61 -8.28
N LEU A 416 -24.64 5.85 -6.97
CA LEU A 416 -23.73 5.35 -5.94
C LEU A 416 -23.78 3.82 -5.83
N LYS A 417 -24.98 3.22 -5.92
CA LYS A 417 -25.13 1.75 -5.94
C LYS A 417 -24.38 1.12 -7.11
N LEU A 418 -24.54 1.66 -8.30
CA LEU A 418 -23.84 1.18 -9.50
C LEU A 418 -22.33 1.35 -9.39
N ARG A 419 -21.88 2.44 -8.81
CA ARG A 419 -20.46 2.70 -8.56
C ARG A 419 -19.85 1.69 -7.62
N ILE A 420 -20.48 1.42 -6.48
CA ILE A 420 -20.04 0.42 -5.50
C ILE A 420 -20.05 -0.97 -6.14
N GLY A 421 -21.11 -1.33 -6.86
CA GLY A 421 -21.20 -2.59 -7.58
C GLY A 421 -20.08 -2.75 -8.63
N CYS A 422 -19.81 -1.70 -9.40
CA CYS A 422 -18.72 -1.69 -10.39
C CYS A 422 -17.34 -1.92 -9.73
N ILE A 423 -17.05 -1.21 -8.63
CA ILE A 423 -15.79 -1.41 -7.89
C ILE A 423 -15.71 -2.83 -7.35
N GLY A 424 -16.80 -3.38 -6.78
CA GLY A 424 -16.86 -4.74 -6.28
C GLY A 424 -16.60 -5.78 -7.37
N VAL A 425 -17.28 -5.68 -8.52
CA VAL A 425 -17.08 -6.62 -9.63
C VAL A 425 -15.69 -6.52 -10.24
N LEU A 426 -15.22 -5.31 -10.49
CA LEU A 426 -13.87 -5.12 -11.05
C LEU A 426 -12.78 -5.59 -10.09
N SER A 427 -12.92 -5.33 -8.79
CA SER A 427 -11.95 -5.81 -7.80
C SER A 427 -11.97 -7.34 -7.68
N LEU A 428 -13.14 -8.00 -7.85
CA LEU A 428 -13.22 -9.46 -7.95
C LEU A 428 -12.51 -9.98 -9.21
N ALA A 429 -12.72 -9.34 -10.36
CA ALA A 429 -12.00 -9.70 -11.59
C ALA A 429 -10.48 -9.54 -11.43
N CYS A 430 -10.05 -8.45 -10.77
CA CYS A 430 -8.64 -8.24 -10.45
C CYS A 430 -8.09 -9.28 -9.46
N PHE A 431 -8.92 -9.78 -8.53
CA PHE A 431 -8.54 -10.89 -7.64
C PHE A 431 -8.22 -12.15 -8.42
N VAL A 432 -9.06 -12.50 -9.40
CA VAL A 432 -8.78 -13.65 -10.30
C VAL A 432 -7.49 -13.42 -11.07
N GLY A 433 -7.29 -12.22 -11.65
CA GLY A 433 -6.06 -11.86 -12.34
C GLY A 433 -4.81 -11.92 -11.44
N TYR A 434 -4.92 -11.50 -10.18
CA TYR A 434 -3.84 -11.58 -9.22
C TYR A 434 -3.46 -13.03 -8.88
N ASN A 435 -4.45 -13.92 -8.70
CA ASN A 435 -4.20 -15.35 -8.52
C ASN A 435 -3.53 -15.97 -9.75
N LEU A 436 -3.94 -15.61 -10.96
CA LEU A 436 -3.29 -16.07 -12.19
C LEU A 436 -1.83 -15.60 -12.23
N MET A 437 -1.55 -14.35 -11.85
CA MET A 437 -0.18 -13.85 -11.76
C MET A 437 0.65 -14.63 -10.72
N LEU A 438 0.08 -14.98 -9.56
CA LEU A 438 0.75 -15.83 -8.59
C LEU A 438 1.03 -17.23 -9.15
N ALA A 439 0.06 -17.84 -9.84
CA ALA A 439 0.25 -19.13 -10.49
C ALA A 439 1.38 -19.09 -11.53
N LEU A 440 1.44 -18.04 -12.35
CA LEU A 440 2.55 -17.82 -13.27
C LEU A 440 3.89 -17.67 -12.56
N SER A 441 3.90 -17.01 -11.41
CA SER A 441 5.12 -16.86 -10.60
C SER A 441 5.58 -18.20 -10.04
N TYR A 442 4.69 -19.00 -9.45
CA TYR A 442 4.99 -20.34 -8.98
C TYR A 442 5.38 -21.30 -10.11
N GLY A 443 4.73 -21.17 -11.27
CA GLY A 443 5.03 -21.99 -12.42
C GLY A 443 6.41 -21.73 -13.05
N PHE A 444 6.78 -20.44 -13.19
CA PHE A 444 7.90 -20.08 -14.07
C PHE A 444 9.01 -19.25 -13.40
N ILE A 445 8.75 -18.62 -12.23
CA ILE A 445 9.72 -17.75 -11.58
C ILE A 445 10.31 -18.40 -10.33
N PHE A 446 9.47 -19.02 -9.49
CA PHE A 446 9.93 -19.69 -8.28
C PHE A 446 10.65 -21.02 -8.61
N LYS A 447 11.56 -21.42 -7.73
CA LYS A 447 12.22 -22.70 -7.83
C LYS A 447 11.22 -23.86 -7.64
N PRO A 448 11.48 -25.06 -8.20
CA PRO A 448 10.55 -26.19 -8.06
C PRO A 448 10.24 -26.58 -6.62
N ASP A 449 11.21 -26.50 -5.72
CA ASP A 449 11.04 -26.76 -4.29
C ASP A 449 10.12 -25.75 -3.60
N GLN A 450 10.11 -24.51 -4.04
CA GLN A 450 9.19 -23.47 -3.56
C GLN A 450 7.79 -23.56 -4.18
N ALA A 451 7.71 -24.07 -5.40
CA ALA A 451 6.43 -24.25 -6.09
C ALA A 451 5.66 -25.44 -5.53
N VAL A 452 6.37 -26.52 -5.14
CA VAL A 452 5.76 -27.67 -4.46
C VAL A 452 5.23 -27.23 -3.08
N GLY A 453 3.94 -27.42 -2.85
CA GLY A 453 3.29 -27.00 -1.61
C GLY A 453 3.03 -25.49 -1.46
N LEU A 454 3.24 -24.71 -2.53
CA LEU A 454 2.95 -23.28 -2.58
C LEU A 454 3.55 -22.50 -1.40
N VAL A 455 4.86 -22.58 -1.21
CA VAL A 455 5.57 -21.90 -0.13
C VAL A 455 5.20 -20.41 -0.11
N ASP A 456 4.76 -19.91 1.04
CA ASP A 456 4.35 -18.51 1.26
C ASP A 456 3.15 -18.00 0.44
N TYR A 457 2.43 -18.84 -0.30
CA TYR A 457 1.25 -18.44 -1.06
C TYR A 457 0.23 -17.69 -0.20
N ASN A 458 0.02 -18.18 1.01
CA ASN A 458 -0.90 -17.57 1.96
C ASN A 458 -0.53 -16.11 2.30
N ARG A 459 0.77 -15.79 2.38
CA ARG A 459 1.25 -14.42 2.60
C ARG A 459 0.94 -13.53 1.40
N TYR A 460 1.14 -14.05 0.19
CA TYR A 460 0.94 -13.25 -1.03
C TYR A 460 -0.55 -12.98 -1.31
N ILE A 461 -1.41 -13.98 -1.22
CA ILE A 461 -2.84 -13.81 -1.45
C ILE A 461 -3.50 -12.93 -0.38
N TYR A 462 -3.01 -13.03 0.85
CA TYR A 462 -3.45 -12.25 1.98
C TYR A 462 -3.24 -10.74 1.75
N THR A 463 -2.16 -10.35 1.11
CA THR A 463 -1.91 -8.95 0.72
C THR A 463 -3.09 -8.39 -0.10
N TYR A 464 -3.64 -9.20 -1.01
CA TYR A 464 -4.82 -8.80 -1.78
C TYR A 464 -6.08 -8.73 -0.91
N TYR A 465 -6.31 -9.71 -0.04
CA TYR A 465 -7.50 -9.74 0.82
C TYR A 465 -7.60 -8.52 1.73
N ILE A 466 -6.50 -8.08 2.35
CA ILE A 466 -6.49 -6.86 3.16
C ILE A 466 -6.89 -5.66 2.30
N GLY A 467 -6.21 -5.44 1.18
CA GLY A 467 -6.49 -4.31 0.31
C GLY A 467 -7.93 -4.30 -0.17
N TRP A 468 -8.44 -5.45 -0.57
CA TRP A 468 -9.81 -5.61 -1.06
C TRP A 468 -10.86 -5.35 0.02
N PHE A 469 -10.62 -5.83 1.25
CA PHE A 469 -11.49 -5.54 2.38
C PHE A 469 -11.52 -4.05 2.70
N PHE A 470 -10.37 -3.37 2.69
CA PHE A 470 -10.32 -1.91 2.89
C PHE A 470 -10.99 -1.11 1.76
N MET A 471 -10.97 -1.60 0.53
CA MET A 471 -11.78 -1.04 -0.55
C MET A 471 -13.27 -1.15 -0.25
N ALA A 472 -13.72 -2.33 0.21
CA ALA A 472 -15.12 -2.56 0.59
C ALA A 472 -15.54 -1.67 1.77
N LEU A 473 -14.69 -1.53 2.79
CA LEU A 473 -14.93 -0.61 3.92
C LEU A 473 -15.03 0.85 3.46
N ALA A 474 -14.19 1.28 2.52
CA ALA A 474 -14.23 2.63 1.97
C ALA A 474 -15.53 2.89 1.19
N CYS A 475 -16.00 1.91 0.43
CA CYS A 475 -17.30 1.95 -0.22
C CYS A 475 -18.44 2.04 0.81
N TRP A 476 -18.38 1.24 1.87
CA TRP A 476 -19.37 1.26 2.95
C TRP A 476 -19.35 2.59 3.71
N SER A 477 -18.19 3.09 4.08
CA SER A 477 -18.03 4.44 4.66
C SER A 477 -18.68 5.51 3.79
N THR A 478 -18.42 5.49 2.48
CA THR A 478 -19.02 6.45 1.53
C THR A 478 -20.54 6.33 1.49
N ALA A 479 -21.08 5.11 1.53
CA ALA A 479 -22.54 4.86 1.51
C ALA A 479 -23.23 5.40 2.78
N LEU A 480 -22.65 5.12 3.96
CA LEU A 480 -23.20 5.58 5.24
C LEU A 480 -23.19 7.10 5.37
N GLN A 481 -22.17 7.76 4.86
CA GLN A 481 -22.08 9.22 4.87
C GLN A 481 -23.15 9.91 4.03
N THR A 482 -23.58 9.33 2.90
CA THR A 482 -24.65 9.86 2.06
C THR A 482 -26.01 9.65 2.70
N ALA A 483 -26.20 8.53 3.40
CA ALA A 483 -27.45 8.21 4.09
C ALA A 483 -27.79 9.24 5.20
N ASP A 484 -26.76 9.74 5.91
CA ASP A 484 -26.93 10.64 7.06
C ASP A 484 -27.09 12.12 6.65
N GLY A 485 -26.55 12.49 5.48
CA GLY A 485 -26.61 13.87 4.95
C GLY A 485 -28.01 14.30 4.51
N GLU A 486 -28.81 13.37 3.98
CA GLU A 486 -30.16 13.66 3.49
C GLU A 486 -31.27 13.60 4.56
N GLN A 487 -30.99 13.01 5.74
CA GLN A 487 -31.95 13.05 6.86
C GLN A 487 -31.99 14.40 7.58
N LYS A 488 -31.08 15.31 7.25
CA LYS A 488 -30.91 16.62 7.91
C LYS A 488 -31.11 17.80 6.98
N ALA A 489 -31.48 17.57 5.73
CA ALA A 489 -31.93 18.57 4.76
C ALA A 489 -33.46 18.52 4.62
#